data_64c5aa21340e44fe694bdae03cfa627b
#
_entry.id   64c5aa21340e44fe694bdae03cfa627b
#
_cell.length_a   1.000
_cell.length_b   1.000
_cell.length_c   1.000
_cell.angle_alpha   90.00
_cell.angle_beta   90.00
_cell.angle_gamma   90.00
#
_symmetry.space_group_name_H-M   'P 1'
#
loop_
_entity.id
_entity.type
_entity.pdbx_description
1 polymer ?
#
loop_
_entity_poly.entity_id
_entity_poly.type
_entity_poly.pdbx_seq_one_letter_code
_entity_poly.pdbx_strand_id
1 'polypeptide(L)'
;MSKGLKSKSQIKNSGIDKSFNKLLDIRANSGESDTKGILDSEVHHFLSLDKKLSKAIDEAHSYHSKIRKDMGASLLMKNEKELVKDLQEGLVNFYAPATVNPYIAISGKGPWIITAYGAVIHDNGGYGMLGTGHGPEAVIDAMSDNWVMANVMTPSFSQQRLVERLRKELGHTRGDCPFSHFICMNSGSESVTVSLRIADVNSNNLTSPGSRHEGKEIKLLAIEQGFHGRTDRPAQLSHSCKEGYDKNLASFRDRDNLYLVPSNDVEALRAVFAKANRENVFIELMAIEPVQGEGNPGQCVTREFYDEARKLTKEHGSLLLVDSIQAGFRGQGCLSIIDYDGFQDCEVPDLETWSKAMNAGQYPLSVLGMNAHASEIYVTGIYGNTMTTNPRALETAIAVLDNITPELRQNIRDRGLEFVEKLNILYEEFPEYITKVQGTGLLCSIELKPDILPVVGFDAVEPWCRRRGLGVIHGGKNALRFTPHFEITSEEIDLIISIVRESIIAFTE
;
A
#
# COMPACT_ATOMS: atom_id res chain seq x y z
N MET A 1 40.21 37.68 -22.48
CA MET A 1 38.83 37.57 -21.91
C MET A 1 38.76 36.24 -21.17
N SER A 2 38.98 36.24 -19.85
CA SER A 2 38.89 35.04 -19.02
C SER A 2 37.40 34.80 -18.65
N LYS A 3 36.81 33.78 -19.21
CA LYS A 3 35.54 33.25 -18.68
C LYS A 3 35.87 32.56 -17.36
N GLY A 4 35.61 33.23 -16.24
CA GLY A 4 35.78 32.64 -14.91
C GLY A 4 34.89 31.41 -14.77
N LEU A 5 35.53 30.26 -14.52
CA LEU A 5 34.85 29.02 -14.11
C LEU A 5 34.17 29.27 -12.75
N LYS A 6 32.85 29.32 -12.72
CA LYS A 6 32.11 29.34 -11.46
C LYS A 6 32.45 28.09 -10.66
N SER A 7 32.66 28.22 -9.36
CA SER A 7 32.89 27.06 -8.48
C SER A 7 31.71 26.12 -8.46
N LYS A 8 31.93 24.82 -8.16
CA LYS A 8 30.83 23.84 -8.06
C LYS A 8 29.72 24.27 -7.07
N SER A 9 30.07 24.98 -5.99
CA SER A 9 29.12 25.55 -5.03
C SER A 9 28.28 26.69 -5.63
N GLN A 10 28.88 27.58 -6.42
CA GLN A 10 28.15 28.67 -7.08
C GLN A 10 27.19 28.15 -8.18
N ILE A 11 27.57 27.07 -8.88
CA ILE A 11 26.70 26.43 -9.86
C ILE A 11 25.54 25.69 -9.16
N LYS A 12 25.80 25.04 -8.01
CA LYS A 12 24.76 24.36 -7.21
C LYS A 12 23.74 25.35 -6.66
N ASN A 13 24.17 26.45 -6.07
CA ASN A 13 23.27 27.50 -5.56
C ASN A 13 22.42 28.13 -6.69
N SER A 14 23.00 28.40 -7.87
CA SER A 14 22.23 28.94 -9.00
C SER A 14 21.17 27.97 -9.54
N GLY A 15 21.35 26.67 -9.36
CA GLY A 15 20.35 25.64 -9.72
C GLY A 15 19.19 25.59 -8.75
N ILE A 16 19.46 25.64 -7.45
CA ILE A 16 18.45 25.67 -6.38
C ILE A 16 17.57 26.91 -6.54
N ASP A 17 18.17 28.10 -6.66
CA ASP A 17 17.47 29.37 -6.87
C ASP A 17 16.58 29.32 -8.12
N LYS A 18 17.02 28.66 -9.19
CA LYS A 18 16.25 28.52 -10.43
C LYS A 18 14.99 27.67 -10.24
N SER A 19 15.08 26.53 -9.57
CA SER A 19 13.92 25.68 -9.30
C SER A 19 12.96 26.35 -8.31
N PHE A 20 13.48 26.98 -7.27
CA PHE A 20 12.66 27.73 -6.33
C PHE A 20 11.91 28.89 -6.97
N ASN A 21 12.55 29.67 -7.88
CA ASN A 21 11.91 30.73 -8.63
C ASN A 21 10.75 30.22 -9.52
N LYS A 22 10.84 29.01 -10.07
CA LYS A 22 9.71 28.39 -10.79
C LYS A 22 8.54 28.06 -9.86
N LEU A 23 8.82 27.65 -8.62
CA LEU A 23 7.80 27.42 -7.61
C LEU A 23 7.10 28.75 -7.26
N LEU A 24 7.85 29.84 -7.09
CA LEU A 24 7.29 31.18 -6.88
C LEU A 24 6.45 31.65 -8.08
N ASP A 25 6.85 31.34 -9.31
CA ASP A 25 6.06 31.68 -10.51
C ASP A 25 4.72 30.90 -10.54
N ILE A 26 4.70 29.63 -10.17
CA ILE A 26 3.44 28.87 -10.00
C ILE A 26 2.54 29.59 -8.98
N ARG A 27 3.08 29.89 -7.79
CA ARG A 27 2.33 30.57 -6.71
C ARG A 27 1.76 31.93 -7.15
N ALA A 28 2.55 32.71 -7.85
CA ALA A 28 2.14 34.02 -8.34
C ALA A 28 1.05 33.98 -9.43
N ASN A 29 0.91 32.82 -10.09
CA ASN A 29 -0.04 32.61 -11.19
C ASN A 29 -1.17 31.65 -10.83
N SER A 30 -1.42 31.43 -9.54
CA SER A 30 -2.50 30.64 -8.98
C SER A 30 -3.32 31.45 -7.98
N GLY A 31 -4.55 31.02 -7.72
CA GLY A 31 -5.44 31.65 -6.77
C GLY A 31 -5.06 31.38 -5.32
N GLU A 32 -6.01 31.61 -4.41
CA GLU A 32 -5.83 31.38 -2.99
C GLU A 32 -5.81 29.88 -2.69
N SER A 33 -4.86 29.45 -1.83
CA SER A 33 -4.68 28.05 -1.41
C SER A 33 -4.62 27.94 0.11
N ASP A 34 -5.35 26.95 0.66
CA ASP A 34 -5.25 26.53 2.05
C ASP A 34 -4.04 25.60 2.27
N THR A 35 -3.58 24.90 1.23
CA THR A 35 -2.42 24.02 1.29
C THR A 35 -1.14 24.83 1.16
N LYS A 36 -0.39 24.92 2.26
CA LYS A 36 0.88 25.68 2.30
C LYS A 36 2.08 24.81 1.88
N GLY A 37 2.00 23.49 2.07
CA GLY A 37 3.13 22.59 1.88
C GLY A 37 4.18 22.72 2.99
N ILE A 38 5.32 22.07 2.79
CA ILE A 38 6.49 22.24 3.68
C ILE A 38 7.02 23.68 3.60
N LEU A 39 7.75 24.11 4.63
CA LEU A 39 8.29 25.48 4.70
C LEU A 39 9.31 25.73 3.58
N ASP A 40 9.41 26.99 3.14
CA ASP A 40 10.36 27.37 2.08
C ASP A 40 11.82 27.08 2.47
N SER A 41 12.17 27.16 3.76
CA SER A 41 13.48 26.74 4.27
C SER A 41 13.74 25.25 4.07
N GLU A 42 12.71 24.41 4.28
CA GLU A 42 12.76 22.96 4.04
C GLU A 42 12.85 22.65 2.54
N VAL A 43 12.09 23.38 1.71
CA VAL A 43 12.20 23.27 0.25
C VAL A 43 13.63 23.55 -0.21
N HIS A 44 14.27 24.61 0.28
CA HIS A 44 15.66 24.92 -0.03
C HIS A 44 16.62 23.82 0.46
N HIS A 45 16.40 23.32 1.68
CA HIS A 45 17.17 22.23 2.24
C HIS A 45 17.12 20.99 1.33
N PHE A 46 15.93 20.49 1.01
CA PHE A 46 15.74 19.30 0.19
C PHE A 46 16.14 19.49 -1.28
N LEU A 47 16.01 20.68 -1.86
CA LEU A 47 16.57 21.00 -3.17
C LEU A 47 18.10 20.82 -3.19
N SER A 48 18.76 20.99 -2.06
CA SER A 48 20.21 20.77 -1.93
C SER A 48 20.59 19.29 -1.87
N LEU A 49 19.69 18.43 -1.39
CA LEU A 49 19.91 17.01 -1.14
C LEU A 49 19.34 16.12 -2.26
N ASP A 50 18.14 16.39 -2.73
CA ASP A 50 17.40 15.54 -3.65
C ASP A 50 17.10 16.22 -4.99
N LYS A 51 17.70 15.68 -6.05
CA LYS A 51 17.45 16.14 -7.43
C LYS A 51 16.03 15.82 -7.92
N LYS A 52 15.33 14.85 -7.30
CA LYS A 52 13.97 14.49 -7.66
C LYS A 52 13.02 15.66 -7.38
N LEU A 53 13.23 16.41 -6.29
CA LEU A 53 12.46 17.62 -5.99
C LEU A 53 12.62 18.68 -7.07
N SER A 54 13.84 18.94 -7.53
CA SER A 54 14.11 19.90 -8.63
C SER A 54 13.39 19.48 -9.92
N LYS A 55 13.45 18.18 -10.29
CA LYS A 55 12.73 17.63 -11.45
C LYS A 55 11.21 17.78 -11.31
N ALA A 56 10.66 17.47 -10.13
CA ALA A 56 9.23 17.63 -9.86
C ALA A 56 8.75 19.06 -10.05
N ILE A 57 9.52 20.05 -9.54
CA ILE A 57 9.23 21.48 -9.71
C ILE A 57 9.31 21.90 -11.18
N ASP A 58 10.31 21.42 -11.91
CA ASP A 58 10.49 21.77 -13.33
C ASP A 58 9.34 21.22 -14.18
N GLU A 59 8.90 20.01 -13.94
CA GLU A 59 7.74 19.40 -14.59
C GLU A 59 6.43 20.11 -14.19
N ALA A 60 6.26 20.42 -12.91
CA ALA A 60 5.08 21.14 -12.42
C ALA A 60 4.94 22.53 -13.09
N HIS A 61 6.02 23.30 -13.18
CA HIS A 61 6.03 24.60 -13.83
C HIS A 61 5.65 24.51 -15.32
N SER A 62 6.19 23.50 -16.02
CA SER A 62 5.86 23.27 -17.43
C SER A 62 4.40 22.89 -17.60
N TYR A 63 3.89 21.99 -16.75
CA TYR A 63 2.50 21.53 -16.83
C TYR A 63 1.50 22.62 -16.39
N HIS A 64 1.83 23.38 -15.36
CA HIS A 64 1.04 24.56 -14.95
C HIS A 64 0.88 25.56 -16.09
N SER A 65 1.98 25.87 -16.80
CA SER A 65 1.96 26.74 -17.97
C SER A 65 1.09 26.16 -19.10
N LYS A 66 1.12 24.86 -19.31
CA LYS A 66 0.27 24.15 -20.27
C LYS A 66 -1.22 24.23 -19.89
N ILE A 67 -1.57 24.00 -18.63
CA ILE A 67 -2.96 24.11 -18.14
C ILE A 67 -3.48 25.54 -18.40
N ARG A 68 -2.69 26.57 -18.08
CA ARG A 68 -3.07 27.97 -18.33
C ARG A 68 -3.35 28.25 -19.79
N LYS A 69 -2.55 27.66 -20.68
CA LYS A 69 -2.72 27.83 -22.13
C LYS A 69 -3.92 27.05 -22.67
N ASP A 70 -4.09 25.81 -22.28
CA ASP A 70 -5.04 24.87 -22.89
C ASP A 70 -6.45 24.99 -22.27
N MET A 71 -6.55 25.30 -20.97
CA MET A 71 -7.79 25.35 -20.20
C MET A 71 -8.18 26.76 -19.74
N GLY A 72 -7.29 27.74 -19.91
CA GLY A 72 -7.49 29.13 -19.52
C GLY A 72 -6.90 29.46 -18.13
N ALA A 73 -6.30 30.65 -18.05
CA ALA A 73 -5.65 31.11 -16.81
C ALA A 73 -6.65 31.26 -15.64
N SER A 74 -7.91 31.61 -15.93
CA SER A 74 -8.96 31.78 -14.92
C SER A 74 -9.25 30.53 -14.10
N LEU A 75 -9.00 29.32 -14.65
CA LEU A 75 -9.19 28.06 -13.95
C LEU A 75 -8.28 27.97 -12.72
N LEU A 76 -6.99 28.25 -12.88
CA LEU A 76 -6.00 28.18 -11.80
C LEU A 76 -6.08 29.38 -10.84
N MET A 77 -6.82 30.44 -11.21
CA MET A 77 -7.08 31.60 -10.34
C MET A 77 -8.26 31.37 -9.38
N LYS A 78 -9.01 30.24 -9.51
CA LYS A 78 -10.02 29.87 -8.53
C LYS A 78 -9.37 29.59 -7.17
N ASN A 79 -10.16 29.69 -6.10
CA ASN A 79 -9.74 29.16 -4.80
C ASN A 79 -9.52 27.64 -4.89
N GLU A 80 -8.47 27.12 -4.24
CA GLU A 80 -8.08 25.71 -4.29
C GLU A 80 -9.23 24.77 -3.93
N LYS A 81 -9.98 25.07 -2.87
CA LYS A 81 -11.12 24.26 -2.41
C LYS A 81 -12.25 24.18 -3.45
N GLU A 82 -12.52 25.29 -4.14
CA GLU A 82 -13.50 25.33 -5.24
C GLU A 82 -13.02 24.48 -6.41
N LEU A 83 -11.74 24.62 -6.79
CA LEU A 83 -11.19 23.84 -7.91
C LEU A 83 -11.12 22.36 -7.61
N VAL A 84 -10.77 21.95 -6.38
CA VAL A 84 -10.85 20.53 -5.95
C VAL A 84 -12.26 19.98 -6.13
N LYS A 85 -13.28 20.75 -5.73
CA LYS A 85 -14.69 20.35 -5.90
C LYS A 85 -15.06 20.20 -7.37
N ASP A 86 -14.71 21.20 -8.20
CA ASP A 86 -15.04 21.21 -9.63
C ASP A 86 -14.39 20.02 -10.37
N LEU A 87 -13.13 19.68 -10.03
CA LEU A 87 -12.42 18.56 -10.64
C LEU A 87 -13.00 17.17 -10.29
N GLN A 88 -13.79 17.10 -9.23
CA GLN A 88 -14.48 15.87 -8.82
C GLN A 88 -15.93 15.79 -9.26
N GLU A 89 -16.44 16.85 -9.88
CA GLU A 89 -17.82 16.88 -10.38
C GLU A 89 -18.05 15.74 -11.40
N GLY A 90 -19.14 15.02 -11.23
CA GLY A 90 -19.50 13.90 -12.11
C GLY A 90 -18.82 12.58 -11.79
N LEU A 91 -17.88 12.52 -10.84
CA LEU A 91 -17.25 11.29 -10.36
C LEU A 91 -17.71 10.96 -8.95
N VAL A 92 -18.05 9.68 -8.72
CA VAL A 92 -18.36 9.20 -7.37
C VAL A 92 -17.05 8.86 -6.66
N ASN A 93 -16.74 9.60 -5.59
CA ASN A 93 -15.69 9.20 -4.67
C ASN A 93 -16.25 8.18 -3.68
N PHE A 94 -15.66 6.99 -3.63
CA PHE A 94 -16.09 5.91 -2.74
C PHE A 94 -15.48 5.99 -1.33
N TYR A 95 -14.59 6.93 -1.08
CA TYR A 95 -14.11 7.29 0.26
C TYR A 95 -14.90 8.45 0.86
N ALA A 96 -14.82 8.62 2.18
CA ALA A 96 -15.49 9.71 2.86
C ALA A 96 -15.01 11.09 2.34
N PRO A 97 -15.91 12.07 2.14
CA PRO A 97 -15.52 13.39 1.59
C PRO A 97 -14.40 14.08 2.38
N ALA A 98 -14.33 13.88 3.70
CA ALA A 98 -13.29 14.46 4.55
C ALA A 98 -11.89 13.85 4.31
N THR A 99 -11.78 12.71 3.62
CA THR A 99 -10.51 12.05 3.31
C THR A 99 -9.94 12.41 1.94
N VAL A 100 -10.68 13.21 1.16
CA VAL A 100 -10.19 13.76 -0.11
C VAL A 100 -8.99 14.67 0.16
N ASN A 101 -7.93 14.52 -0.66
CA ASN A 101 -6.79 15.42 -0.55
C ASN A 101 -7.22 16.87 -0.77
N PRO A 102 -6.81 17.82 0.09
CA PRO A 102 -7.21 19.22 -0.02
C PRO A 102 -6.50 19.97 -1.16
N TYR A 103 -5.62 19.30 -1.89
CA TYR A 103 -4.75 19.86 -2.91
C TYR A 103 -4.89 19.14 -4.26
N ILE A 104 -4.41 19.79 -5.32
CA ILE A 104 -4.39 19.27 -6.69
C ILE A 104 -2.95 19.02 -7.08
N ALA A 105 -2.55 17.76 -7.20
CA ALA A 105 -1.22 17.36 -7.65
C ALA A 105 -1.08 17.57 -9.16
N ILE A 106 0.01 18.21 -9.59
CA ILE A 106 0.32 18.43 -11.02
C ILE A 106 1.66 17.84 -11.45
N SER A 107 2.54 17.49 -10.51
CA SER A 107 3.76 16.72 -10.76
C SER A 107 4.14 15.91 -9.53
N GLY A 108 4.88 14.81 -9.74
CA GLY A 108 5.46 14.02 -8.65
C GLY A 108 6.71 13.26 -9.09
N LYS A 109 7.76 13.31 -8.27
CA LYS A 109 9.00 12.55 -8.45
C LYS A 109 9.54 12.06 -7.09
N GLY A 110 9.86 10.79 -6.99
CA GLY A 110 10.26 10.22 -5.70
C GLY A 110 9.18 10.43 -4.64
N PRO A 111 9.49 10.95 -3.45
CA PRO A 111 8.50 11.26 -2.41
C PRO A 111 7.75 12.58 -2.64
N TRP A 112 8.14 13.40 -3.62
CA TRP A 112 7.69 14.78 -3.75
C TRP A 112 6.51 14.95 -4.69
N ILE A 113 5.46 15.62 -4.22
CA ILE A 113 4.35 16.12 -5.02
C ILE A 113 4.44 17.64 -5.06
N ILE A 114 4.21 18.22 -6.25
CA ILE A 114 4.02 19.67 -6.44
C ILE A 114 2.56 19.90 -6.80
N THR A 115 1.92 20.82 -6.06
CA THR A 115 0.50 21.15 -6.29
C THR A 115 0.33 22.24 -7.35
N ALA A 116 -0.88 22.36 -7.87
CA ALA A 116 -1.25 23.41 -8.82
C ALA A 116 -1.09 24.83 -8.25
N TYR A 117 -0.99 24.96 -6.93
CA TYR A 117 -0.81 26.22 -6.21
C TYR A 117 0.62 26.40 -5.67
N GLY A 118 1.55 25.54 -6.11
CA GLY A 118 2.97 25.65 -5.75
C GLY A 118 3.31 25.26 -4.31
N ALA A 119 2.49 24.44 -3.68
CA ALA A 119 2.86 23.78 -2.45
C ALA A 119 3.70 22.53 -2.75
N VAL A 120 4.66 22.22 -1.87
CA VAL A 120 5.50 21.01 -1.92
C VAL A 120 5.03 20.07 -0.82
N ILE A 121 4.73 18.82 -1.21
CA ILE A 121 4.25 17.77 -0.31
C ILE A 121 5.24 16.61 -0.32
N HIS A 122 5.62 16.11 0.86
CA HIS A 122 6.31 14.84 1.02
C HIS A 122 5.27 13.72 1.22
N ASP A 123 5.17 12.79 0.28
CA ASP A 123 4.07 11.82 0.25
C ASP A 123 4.40 10.49 0.96
N ASN A 124 3.64 10.21 2.00
CA ASN A 124 3.64 8.95 2.75
C ASN A 124 2.27 8.25 2.71
N GLY A 125 1.34 8.78 1.92
CA GLY A 125 -0.08 8.42 1.92
C GLY A 125 -0.51 7.52 0.76
N GLY A 126 0.40 6.89 0.05
CA GLY A 126 0.13 6.11 -1.17
C GLY A 126 -0.47 4.71 -0.94
N TYR A 127 -1.09 4.42 0.18
CA TYR A 127 -1.71 3.11 0.51
C TYR A 127 -0.76 1.90 0.31
N GLY A 128 0.56 2.12 0.34
CA GLY A 128 1.57 1.11 0.08
C GLY A 128 1.92 0.89 -1.40
N MET A 129 1.30 1.60 -2.34
CA MET A 129 1.60 1.46 -3.77
C MET A 129 2.94 2.07 -4.17
N LEU A 130 3.28 3.21 -3.62
CA LEU A 130 4.38 4.06 -4.07
C LEU A 130 5.74 3.70 -3.44
N GLY A 131 6.06 2.41 -3.38
CA GLY A 131 7.36 1.95 -2.87
C GLY A 131 8.55 2.53 -3.64
N THR A 132 8.44 2.70 -4.95
CA THR A 132 9.45 3.33 -5.81
C THR A 132 9.26 4.85 -5.96
N GLY A 133 8.31 5.43 -5.22
CA GLY A 133 7.96 6.85 -5.32
C GLY A 133 7.15 7.19 -6.57
N HIS A 134 6.90 8.49 -6.76
CA HIS A 134 6.24 9.03 -7.95
C HIS A 134 7.18 9.04 -9.15
N GLY A 135 6.64 8.77 -10.33
CA GLY A 135 7.34 8.86 -11.61
C GLY A 135 8.63 8.02 -11.69
N PRO A 136 8.65 6.72 -11.31
CA PRO A 136 9.85 5.88 -11.37
C PRO A 136 10.28 5.65 -12.82
N GLU A 137 11.42 6.20 -13.22
CA GLU A 137 11.85 6.25 -14.63
C GLU A 137 11.91 4.84 -15.27
N ALA A 138 12.58 3.89 -14.62
CA ALA A 138 12.72 2.53 -15.17
C ALA A 138 11.36 1.82 -15.39
N VAL A 139 10.38 2.06 -14.50
CA VAL A 139 9.04 1.48 -14.64
C VAL A 139 8.25 2.16 -15.76
N ILE A 140 8.35 3.50 -15.87
CA ILE A 140 7.69 4.25 -16.94
C ILE A 140 8.28 3.88 -18.29
N ASP A 141 9.60 3.75 -18.42
CA ASP A 141 10.28 3.33 -19.63
C ASP A 141 9.79 1.94 -20.07
N ALA A 142 9.75 0.97 -19.14
CA ALA A 142 9.21 -0.37 -19.41
C ALA A 142 7.75 -0.35 -19.88
N MET A 143 6.92 0.56 -19.35
CA MET A 143 5.52 0.73 -19.80
C MET A 143 5.41 1.36 -21.20
N SER A 144 6.39 2.16 -21.61
CA SER A 144 6.33 2.97 -22.82
C SER A 144 6.69 2.19 -24.09
N ASP A 145 7.28 1.01 -23.95
CA ASP A 145 7.61 0.14 -25.09
C ASP A 145 6.35 -0.32 -25.84
N ASN A 146 6.54 -0.69 -27.11
CA ASN A 146 5.45 -1.12 -27.98
C ASN A 146 5.05 -2.59 -27.70
N TRP A 147 4.41 -2.83 -26.58
CA TRP A 147 3.93 -4.14 -26.19
C TRP A 147 2.67 -4.53 -26.96
N VAL A 148 2.63 -5.78 -27.43
CA VAL A 148 1.47 -6.33 -28.13
C VAL A 148 0.58 -7.10 -27.16
N MET A 149 -0.67 -6.66 -27.04
CA MET A 149 -1.74 -7.35 -26.31
C MET A 149 -2.87 -7.68 -27.28
N ALA A 150 -2.81 -8.85 -27.92
CA ALA A 150 -3.87 -9.30 -28.83
C ALA A 150 -5.13 -9.74 -28.04
N ASN A 151 -4.95 -10.63 -27.06
CA ASN A 151 -5.93 -11.01 -26.04
C ASN A 151 -5.22 -11.81 -24.94
N VAL A 152 -5.93 -12.09 -23.84
CA VAL A 152 -5.40 -12.79 -22.65
C VAL A 152 -4.81 -14.19 -22.95
N MET A 153 -5.23 -14.85 -24.02
CA MET A 153 -4.77 -16.18 -24.43
C MET A 153 -3.52 -16.14 -25.31
N THR A 154 -3.06 -14.95 -25.71
CA THR A 154 -1.86 -14.82 -26.55
C THR A 154 -0.60 -14.96 -25.70
N PRO A 155 0.22 -16.00 -25.89
CA PRO A 155 1.49 -16.14 -25.20
C PRO A 155 2.42 -14.94 -25.47
N SER A 156 3.15 -14.50 -24.46
CA SER A 156 4.14 -13.44 -24.60
C SER A 156 5.43 -13.76 -23.84
N PHE A 157 6.55 -13.21 -24.31
CA PHE A 157 7.83 -13.32 -23.58
C PHE A 157 7.81 -12.62 -22.22
N SER A 158 6.92 -11.63 -22.05
CA SER A 158 6.73 -10.96 -20.75
C SER A 158 6.21 -11.91 -19.68
N GLN A 159 5.38 -12.89 -20.04
CA GLN A 159 4.91 -13.93 -19.12
C GLN A 159 6.07 -14.79 -18.62
N GLN A 160 6.94 -15.25 -19.51
CA GLN A 160 8.13 -16.03 -19.13
C GLN A 160 9.04 -15.20 -18.22
N ARG A 161 9.38 -13.97 -18.62
CA ARG A 161 10.26 -13.08 -17.83
C ARG A 161 9.69 -12.81 -16.43
N LEU A 162 8.39 -12.54 -16.33
CA LEU A 162 7.77 -12.33 -15.01
C LEU A 162 7.89 -13.57 -14.14
N VAL A 163 7.58 -14.77 -14.64
CA VAL A 163 7.69 -16.01 -13.88
C VAL A 163 9.13 -16.26 -13.44
N GLU A 164 10.11 -16.03 -14.31
CA GLU A 164 11.53 -16.16 -13.96
C GLU A 164 11.94 -15.18 -12.84
N ARG A 165 11.47 -13.92 -12.92
CA ARG A 165 11.74 -12.91 -11.87
C ARG A 165 11.04 -13.23 -10.56
N LEU A 166 9.79 -13.68 -10.58
CA LEU A 166 9.07 -14.13 -9.39
C LEU A 166 9.76 -15.33 -8.74
N ARG A 167 10.19 -16.33 -9.54
CA ARG A 167 10.92 -17.48 -9.02
C ARG A 167 12.29 -17.12 -8.41
N LYS A 168 12.93 -16.06 -8.91
CA LYS A 168 14.17 -15.55 -8.33
C LYS A 168 13.92 -14.76 -7.03
N GLU A 169 12.79 -14.08 -6.93
CA GLU A 169 12.44 -13.23 -5.79
C GLU A 169 11.89 -14.06 -4.63
N LEU A 170 10.93 -14.94 -4.91
CA LEU A 170 10.19 -15.69 -3.89
C LEU A 170 11.00 -16.91 -3.43
N GLY A 171 11.32 -16.93 -2.16
CA GLY A 171 12.17 -17.98 -1.56
C GLY A 171 13.67 -17.75 -1.78
N HIS A 172 14.09 -16.50 -2.12
CA HIS A 172 15.51 -16.20 -2.32
C HIS A 172 16.37 -16.43 -1.07
N THR A 173 15.79 -16.37 0.12
CA THR A 173 16.46 -16.70 1.38
C THR A 173 16.52 -18.20 1.66
N ARG A 174 15.74 -18.99 0.93
CA ARG A 174 15.60 -20.46 1.09
C ARG A 174 16.34 -21.24 0.00
N GLY A 175 16.71 -20.56 -1.09
CA GLY A 175 17.42 -21.14 -2.23
C GLY A 175 16.53 -21.60 -3.38
N ASP A 176 15.20 -21.71 -3.19
CA ASP A 176 14.25 -22.09 -4.22
C ASP A 176 12.87 -21.45 -4.02
N CYS A 177 12.12 -21.31 -5.11
CA CYS A 177 10.75 -20.80 -5.09
C CYS A 177 9.77 -21.94 -4.81
N PRO A 178 8.99 -21.88 -3.72
CA PRO A 178 8.07 -22.95 -3.35
C PRO A 178 6.70 -22.87 -4.06
N PHE A 179 6.45 -21.80 -4.84
CA PHE A 179 5.21 -21.66 -5.60
C PHE A 179 5.32 -22.29 -6.98
N SER A 180 4.43 -23.25 -7.25
CA SER A 180 4.42 -24.02 -8.51
C SER A 180 3.91 -23.21 -9.68
N HIS A 181 2.85 -22.43 -9.47
CA HIS A 181 2.16 -21.65 -10.50
C HIS A 181 1.77 -20.25 -10.02
N PHE A 182 1.62 -19.36 -11.00
CA PHE A 182 1.17 -17.99 -10.79
C PHE A 182 -0.01 -17.67 -11.69
N ILE A 183 -0.94 -16.85 -11.19
CA ILE A 183 -2.03 -16.28 -11.99
C ILE A 183 -2.05 -14.78 -11.79
N CYS A 184 -2.20 -14.02 -12.89
CA CYS A 184 -2.21 -12.56 -12.86
C CYS A 184 -3.64 -12.04 -12.96
N MET A 185 -3.95 -11.00 -12.18
CA MET A 185 -5.22 -10.26 -12.17
C MET A 185 -4.91 -8.76 -12.19
N ASN A 186 -5.96 -7.91 -12.20
CA ASN A 186 -5.79 -6.45 -12.26
C ASN A 186 -5.78 -5.76 -10.87
N SER A 187 -6.30 -6.42 -9.85
CA SER A 187 -6.36 -5.84 -8.49
C SER A 187 -6.17 -6.89 -7.41
N GLY A 188 -5.74 -6.44 -6.22
CA GLY A 188 -5.62 -7.30 -5.04
C GLY A 188 -6.95 -7.98 -4.66
N SER A 189 -8.08 -7.27 -4.78
CA SER A 189 -9.40 -7.85 -4.54
C SER A 189 -9.74 -8.99 -5.50
N GLU A 190 -9.27 -8.94 -6.75
CA GLU A 190 -9.42 -10.05 -7.69
C GLU A 190 -8.57 -11.24 -7.29
N SER A 191 -7.32 -11.04 -6.85
CA SER A 191 -6.48 -12.16 -6.43
C SER A 191 -7.02 -12.86 -5.16
N VAL A 192 -7.56 -12.11 -4.20
CA VAL A 192 -8.27 -12.71 -3.07
C VAL A 192 -9.56 -13.41 -3.53
N THR A 193 -10.29 -12.87 -4.52
CA THR A 193 -11.45 -13.55 -5.11
C THR A 193 -11.06 -14.89 -5.72
N VAL A 194 -9.94 -14.96 -6.46
CA VAL A 194 -9.46 -16.22 -7.05
C VAL A 194 -9.03 -17.21 -5.96
N SER A 195 -8.36 -16.73 -4.92
CA SER A 195 -8.00 -17.56 -3.75
C SER A 195 -9.23 -18.19 -3.11
N LEU A 196 -10.29 -17.41 -2.92
CA LEU A 196 -11.57 -17.89 -2.39
C LEU A 196 -12.30 -18.84 -3.34
N ARG A 197 -12.15 -18.71 -4.65
CA ARG A 197 -12.70 -19.68 -5.60
C ARG A 197 -11.96 -21.00 -5.58
N ILE A 198 -10.63 -20.98 -5.39
CA ILE A 198 -9.84 -22.20 -5.19
C ILE A 198 -10.27 -22.89 -3.88
N ALA A 199 -10.45 -22.13 -2.81
CA ALA A 199 -10.95 -22.65 -1.55
C ALA A 199 -12.38 -23.22 -1.68
N ASP A 200 -13.23 -22.61 -2.48
CA ASP A 200 -14.59 -23.09 -2.76
C ASP A 200 -14.57 -24.43 -3.53
N VAL A 201 -13.68 -24.61 -4.50
CA VAL A 201 -13.47 -25.92 -5.14
C VAL A 201 -13.00 -26.97 -4.12
N ASN A 202 -12.07 -26.61 -3.25
CA ASN A 202 -11.62 -27.49 -2.16
C ASN A 202 -12.77 -27.86 -1.23
N SER A 203 -13.60 -26.87 -0.85
CA SER A 203 -14.76 -27.06 0.00
C SER A 203 -15.79 -27.99 -0.65
N ASN A 204 -16.08 -27.79 -1.95
CA ASN A 204 -16.98 -28.67 -2.69
C ASN A 204 -16.46 -30.12 -2.69
N ASN A 205 -15.17 -30.34 -2.86
CA ASN A 205 -14.57 -31.68 -2.83
C ASN A 205 -14.62 -32.32 -1.45
N LEU A 206 -14.41 -31.52 -0.39
CA LEU A 206 -14.33 -32.03 0.99
C LEU A 206 -15.65 -32.13 1.73
N THR A 207 -16.72 -31.43 1.29
CA THR A 207 -18.05 -31.44 1.92
C THR A 207 -19.10 -32.22 1.15
N SER A 208 -18.78 -32.72 -0.05
CA SER A 208 -19.65 -33.55 -0.87
C SER A 208 -19.93 -34.91 -0.22
N PRO A 209 -21.02 -35.61 -0.60
CA PRO A 209 -21.36 -36.94 -0.06
C PRO A 209 -20.20 -37.93 -0.14
N GLY A 210 -19.89 -38.60 0.95
CA GLY A 210 -18.79 -39.55 1.08
C GLY A 210 -17.40 -38.93 1.35
N SER A 211 -17.31 -37.62 1.43
CA SER A 211 -16.03 -36.92 1.69
C SER A 211 -15.81 -36.65 3.18
N ARG A 212 -14.58 -36.21 3.52
CA ARG A 212 -14.10 -36.03 4.91
C ARG A 212 -14.97 -35.10 5.77
N HIS A 213 -15.56 -34.08 5.16
CA HIS A 213 -16.34 -33.04 5.84
C HIS A 213 -17.79 -32.99 5.31
N GLU A 214 -18.33 -34.15 4.86
CA GLU A 214 -19.68 -34.26 4.32
C GLU A 214 -20.72 -33.49 5.17
N GLY A 215 -21.49 -32.61 4.52
CA GLY A 215 -22.61 -31.90 5.11
C GLY A 215 -22.26 -30.83 6.15
N LYS A 216 -21.00 -30.49 6.33
CA LYS A 216 -20.59 -29.38 7.21
C LYS A 216 -21.00 -28.02 6.61
N GLU A 217 -21.37 -27.09 7.48
CA GLU A 217 -21.49 -25.67 7.13
C GLU A 217 -20.11 -25.11 6.77
N ILE A 218 -20.03 -24.19 5.79
CA ILE A 218 -18.77 -23.62 5.33
C ILE A 218 -18.65 -22.18 5.88
N LYS A 219 -17.55 -21.92 6.60
CA LYS A 219 -17.20 -20.57 7.08
C LYS A 219 -15.78 -20.17 6.72
N LEU A 220 -15.52 -18.88 6.77
CA LEU A 220 -14.20 -18.25 6.59
C LEU A 220 -13.56 -17.99 7.96
N LEU A 221 -12.23 -17.78 7.96
CA LEU A 221 -11.48 -17.35 9.13
C LEU A 221 -10.55 -16.21 8.74
N ALA A 222 -10.58 -15.12 9.50
CA ALA A 222 -9.67 -13.98 9.31
C ALA A 222 -9.15 -13.45 10.65
N ILE A 223 -8.09 -12.63 10.58
CA ILE A 223 -7.58 -11.88 11.72
C ILE A 223 -8.50 -10.69 11.99
N GLU A 224 -8.74 -10.37 13.26
CA GLU A 224 -9.41 -9.13 13.65
C GLU A 224 -8.73 -7.90 13.02
N GLN A 225 -9.54 -6.96 12.54
CA GLN A 225 -9.09 -5.76 11.85
C GLN A 225 -8.37 -6.03 10.49
N GLY A 226 -8.37 -7.26 9.99
CA GLY A 226 -7.81 -7.61 8.69
C GLY A 226 -8.55 -6.93 7.54
N PHE A 227 -7.84 -6.70 6.43
CA PHE A 227 -8.37 -6.12 5.21
C PHE A 227 -7.90 -6.90 3.98
N HIS A 228 -8.85 -7.46 3.22
CA HIS A 228 -8.58 -8.36 2.10
C HIS A 228 -9.28 -7.94 0.79
N GLY A 229 -9.77 -6.71 0.72
CA GLY A 229 -10.46 -6.14 -0.43
C GLY A 229 -11.93 -5.85 -0.19
N ARG A 230 -12.56 -5.19 -1.18
CA ARG A 230 -13.93 -4.65 -1.08
C ARG A 230 -14.92 -5.25 -2.07
N THR A 231 -14.50 -6.16 -2.95
CA THR A 231 -15.39 -6.90 -3.84
C THR A 231 -16.04 -8.05 -3.07
N ASP A 232 -17.16 -8.57 -3.55
CA ASP A 232 -18.08 -9.51 -2.88
C ASP A 232 -17.46 -10.45 -1.82
N ARG A 233 -16.78 -11.54 -2.23
CA ARG A 233 -16.21 -12.50 -1.27
C ARG A 233 -15.03 -11.96 -0.46
N PRO A 234 -14.06 -11.20 -1.03
CA PRO A 234 -13.02 -10.51 -0.26
C PRO A 234 -13.55 -9.58 0.83
N ALA A 235 -14.68 -8.88 0.58
CA ALA A 235 -15.32 -8.04 1.57
C ALA A 235 -15.79 -8.83 2.81
N GLN A 236 -16.10 -10.11 2.66
CA GLN A 236 -16.48 -10.97 3.78
C GLN A 236 -15.34 -11.29 4.73
N LEU A 237 -14.07 -11.26 4.24
CA LEU A 237 -12.86 -11.41 5.05
C LEU A 237 -12.40 -10.08 5.67
N SER A 238 -12.84 -8.94 5.13
CA SER A 238 -12.36 -7.61 5.53
C SER A 238 -13.06 -7.11 6.79
N HIS A 239 -12.64 -7.59 7.97
CA HIS A 239 -13.22 -7.21 9.25
C HIS A 239 -13.15 -5.70 9.53
N SER A 240 -12.09 -5.01 9.08
CA SER A 240 -11.93 -3.56 9.24
C SER A 240 -13.05 -2.73 8.59
N CYS A 241 -13.76 -3.31 7.61
CA CYS A 241 -14.87 -2.66 6.90
C CYS A 241 -16.25 -3.20 7.28
N LYS A 242 -16.32 -4.22 8.14
CA LYS A 242 -17.54 -4.99 8.42
C LYS A 242 -18.71 -4.12 8.91
N GLU A 243 -18.46 -3.21 9.84
CA GLU A 243 -19.49 -2.32 10.37
C GLU A 243 -20.21 -1.52 9.27
N GLY A 244 -19.44 -0.97 8.32
CA GLY A 244 -19.98 -0.24 7.18
C GLY A 244 -20.81 -1.13 6.24
N TYR A 245 -20.40 -2.37 6.04
CA TYR A 245 -21.10 -3.32 5.19
C TYR A 245 -22.39 -3.82 5.86
N ASP A 246 -22.35 -4.18 7.13
CA ASP A 246 -23.54 -4.62 7.91
C ASP A 246 -24.62 -3.53 7.93
N LYS A 247 -24.21 -2.27 8.05
CA LYS A 247 -25.12 -1.12 8.05
C LYS A 247 -25.77 -0.85 6.69
N ASN A 248 -25.03 -1.02 5.60
CA ASN A 248 -25.43 -0.48 4.29
C ASN A 248 -25.82 -1.55 3.27
N LEU A 249 -25.37 -2.80 3.41
CA LEU A 249 -25.54 -3.85 2.40
C LEU A 249 -26.48 -4.96 2.89
N ALA A 250 -27.60 -5.15 2.19
CA ALA A 250 -28.55 -6.21 2.53
C ALA A 250 -27.92 -7.61 2.49
N SER A 251 -26.92 -7.84 1.62
CA SER A 251 -26.20 -9.11 1.51
C SER A 251 -25.26 -9.41 2.71
N PHE A 252 -25.03 -8.42 3.58
CA PHE A 252 -24.26 -8.60 4.81
C PHE A 252 -25.14 -8.66 6.07
N ARG A 253 -26.44 -8.37 5.94
CA ARG A 253 -27.38 -8.45 7.07
C ARG A 253 -27.45 -9.87 7.60
N ASP A 254 -27.29 -10.04 8.91
CA ASP A 254 -27.38 -11.31 9.63
C ASP A 254 -26.41 -12.40 9.09
N ARG A 255 -25.35 -12.02 8.39
CA ARG A 255 -24.37 -12.94 7.85
C ARG A 255 -23.46 -13.48 8.97
N ASP A 256 -23.49 -14.78 9.18
CA ASP A 256 -22.65 -15.52 10.16
C ASP A 256 -21.76 -16.56 9.46
N ASN A 257 -20.92 -16.11 8.54
CA ASN A 257 -20.00 -16.95 7.79
C ASN A 257 -18.51 -16.66 8.02
N LEU A 258 -18.17 -15.83 9.03
CA LEU A 258 -16.81 -15.44 9.34
C LEU A 258 -16.47 -15.68 10.81
N TYR A 259 -15.47 -16.51 11.05
CA TYR A 259 -14.77 -16.55 12.33
C TYR A 259 -13.66 -15.50 12.37
N LEU A 260 -13.43 -14.93 13.54
CA LEU A 260 -12.37 -13.94 13.79
C LEU A 260 -11.47 -14.43 14.92
N VAL A 261 -10.19 -14.09 14.80
CA VAL A 261 -9.18 -14.36 15.82
C VAL A 261 -8.32 -13.11 16.04
N PRO A 262 -8.00 -12.74 17.30
CA PRO A 262 -7.08 -11.65 17.57
C PRO A 262 -5.70 -11.91 16.95
N SER A 263 -5.03 -10.84 16.52
CA SER A 263 -3.69 -10.95 15.96
C SER A 263 -2.72 -11.57 16.96
N ASN A 264 -1.98 -12.60 16.55
CA ASN A 264 -0.96 -13.31 17.32
C ASN A 264 -1.47 -14.04 18.59
N ASP A 265 -2.77 -14.26 18.72
CA ASP A 265 -3.34 -15.08 19.80
C ASP A 265 -3.47 -16.54 19.36
N VAL A 266 -2.46 -17.34 19.69
CA VAL A 266 -2.37 -18.77 19.34
C VAL A 266 -3.46 -19.58 20.05
N GLU A 267 -3.81 -19.25 21.29
CA GLU A 267 -4.84 -19.98 22.04
C GLU A 267 -6.23 -19.69 21.50
N ALA A 268 -6.53 -18.44 21.16
CA ALA A 268 -7.78 -18.09 20.48
C ALA A 268 -7.88 -18.80 19.11
N LEU A 269 -6.77 -18.90 18.37
CA LEU A 269 -6.74 -19.61 17.09
C LEU A 269 -7.10 -21.11 17.26
N ARG A 270 -6.48 -21.80 18.23
CA ARG A 270 -6.81 -23.19 18.58
C ARG A 270 -8.27 -23.33 18.98
N ALA A 271 -8.77 -22.41 19.79
CA ALA A 271 -10.17 -22.40 20.23
C ALA A 271 -11.18 -22.27 19.07
N VAL A 272 -10.84 -21.46 18.03
CA VAL A 272 -11.68 -21.31 16.83
C VAL A 272 -11.77 -22.62 16.04
N PHE A 273 -10.68 -23.32 15.79
CA PHE A 273 -10.72 -24.62 15.11
C PHE A 273 -11.43 -25.69 15.93
N ALA A 274 -11.24 -25.71 17.27
CA ALA A 274 -12.00 -26.58 18.15
C ALA A 274 -13.50 -26.25 18.15
N LYS A 275 -13.88 -24.96 18.10
CA LYS A 275 -15.27 -24.52 17.96
C LYS A 275 -15.87 -24.98 16.63
N ALA A 276 -15.17 -24.78 15.52
CA ALA A 276 -15.61 -25.22 14.19
C ALA A 276 -15.94 -26.72 14.16
N ASN A 277 -15.08 -27.54 14.79
CA ASN A 277 -15.33 -28.99 14.90
C ASN A 277 -16.57 -29.32 15.73
N ARG A 278 -16.83 -28.63 16.85
CA ARG A 278 -18.03 -28.83 17.69
C ARG A 278 -19.32 -28.39 17.01
N GLU A 279 -19.26 -27.32 16.22
CA GLU A 279 -20.41 -26.72 15.52
C GLU A 279 -20.69 -27.37 14.15
N ASN A 280 -19.93 -28.43 13.79
CA ASN A 280 -20.03 -29.10 12.50
C ASN A 280 -19.75 -28.12 11.31
N VAL A 281 -18.74 -27.26 11.46
CA VAL A 281 -18.31 -26.28 10.46
C VAL A 281 -17.01 -26.73 9.81
N PHE A 282 -16.90 -26.52 8.51
CA PHE A 282 -15.64 -26.55 7.75
C PHE A 282 -15.15 -25.12 7.50
N ILE A 283 -13.94 -24.81 7.97
CA ILE A 283 -13.26 -23.56 7.64
C ILE A 283 -12.63 -23.72 6.25
N GLU A 284 -13.17 -23.07 5.24
CA GLU A 284 -12.68 -23.22 3.86
C GLU A 284 -11.32 -22.58 3.63
N LEU A 285 -11.10 -21.41 4.22
CA LEU A 285 -9.88 -20.62 4.07
C LEU A 285 -9.64 -19.78 5.32
N MET A 286 -8.38 -19.72 5.75
CA MET A 286 -7.88 -18.72 6.68
C MET A 286 -7.05 -17.69 5.93
N ALA A 287 -7.35 -16.39 6.15
CA ALA A 287 -6.59 -15.27 5.58
C ALA A 287 -5.79 -14.55 6.67
N ILE A 288 -4.51 -14.29 6.39
CA ILE A 288 -3.60 -13.51 7.24
C ILE A 288 -2.85 -12.47 6.40
N GLU A 289 -2.56 -11.30 6.99
CA GLU A 289 -1.61 -10.33 6.45
C GLU A 289 -0.27 -10.50 7.16
N PRO A 290 0.88 -10.57 6.46
CA PRO A 290 2.20 -10.63 7.13
C PRO A 290 2.44 -9.43 8.03
N VAL A 291 2.01 -8.26 7.57
CA VAL A 291 1.91 -7.01 8.32
C VAL A 291 0.55 -6.40 8.01
N GLN A 292 -0.27 -6.21 9.03
CA GLN A 292 -1.59 -5.63 8.84
C GLN A 292 -1.49 -4.18 8.32
N GLY A 293 -2.28 -3.90 7.30
CA GLY A 293 -2.15 -2.65 6.56
C GLY A 293 -3.17 -1.59 6.90
N GLU A 294 -4.45 -1.93 7.04
CA GLU A 294 -5.54 -0.96 7.18
C GLU A 294 -6.09 -0.88 8.59
N GLY A 295 -6.61 -1.96 9.12
CA GLY A 295 -7.31 -1.92 10.41
C GLY A 295 -6.41 -1.95 11.65
N ASN A 296 -5.13 -2.36 11.49
CA ASN A 296 -4.13 -2.36 12.56
C ASN A 296 -2.73 -2.14 11.97
N PRO A 297 -2.48 -0.97 11.35
CA PRO A 297 -1.32 -0.77 10.49
C PRO A 297 0.00 -0.92 11.22
N GLY A 298 0.88 -1.77 10.66
CA GLY A 298 2.22 -2.03 11.20
C GLY A 298 2.33 -3.27 12.09
N GLN A 299 1.21 -3.92 12.45
CA GLN A 299 1.22 -5.15 13.25
C GLN A 299 1.72 -6.33 12.43
N CYS A 300 2.87 -6.87 12.77
CA CYS A 300 3.44 -8.06 12.16
C CYS A 300 2.85 -9.33 12.74
N VAL A 301 2.65 -10.35 11.92
CA VAL A 301 2.36 -11.71 12.39
C VAL A 301 3.61 -12.32 13.01
N THR A 302 3.46 -13.01 14.15
CA THR A 302 4.58 -13.74 14.78
C THR A 302 4.80 -15.09 14.09
N ARG A 303 6.04 -15.58 14.13
CA ARG A 303 6.37 -16.91 13.61
C ARG A 303 5.55 -18.01 14.31
N GLU A 304 5.38 -17.94 15.62
CA GLU A 304 4.60 -18.90 16.39
C GLU A 304 3.14 -18.96 15.92
N PHE A 305 2.50 -17.79 15.71
CA PHE A 305 1.14 -17.74 15.22
C PHE A 305 1.01 -18.28 13.80
N TYR A 306 1.96 -17.95 12.93
CA TYR A 306 1.99 -18.46 11.56
C TYR A 306 2.12 -19.98 11.52
N ASP A 307 3.06 -20.54 12.27
CA ASP A 307 3.28 -21.99 12.31
C ASP A 307 2.06 -22.74 12.83
N GLU A 308 1.38 -22.23 13.86
CA GLU A 308 0.14 -22.84 14.36
C GLU A 308 -1.01 -22.68 13.35
N ALA A 309 -1.13 -21.52 12.69
CA ALA A 309 -2.11 -21.32 11.62
C ALA A 309 -1.90 -22.31 10.47
N ARG A 310 -0.65 -22.47 10.04
CA ARG A 310 -0.29 -23.42 8.98
C ARG A 310 -0.62 -24.86 9.35
N LYS A 311 -0.26 -25.26 10.56
CA LYS A 311 -0.54 -26.59 11.11
C LYS A 311 -2.05 -26.87 11.16
N LEU A 312 -2.81 -25.97 11.79
CA LEU A 312 -4.25 -26.16 11.98
C LEU A 312 -5.01 -26.15 10.65
N THR A 313 -4.67 -25.28 9.72
CA THR A 313 -5.28 -25.26 8.38
C THR A 313 -5.03 -26.56 7.64
N LYS A 314 -3.79 -27.06 7.66
CA LYS A 314 -3.40 -28.33 7.02
C LYS A 314 -4.13 -29.52 7.64
N GLU A 315 -4.16 -29.61 8.97
CA GLU A 315 -4.86 -30.68 9.70
C GLU A 315 -6.38 -30.67 9.43
N HIS A 316 -6.97 -29.48 9.30
CA HIS A 316 -8.40 -29.32 9.03
C HIS A 316 -8.76 -29.55 7.56
N GLY A 317 -7.82 -29.38 6.64
CA GLY A 317 -8.03 -29.41 5.18
C GLY A 317 -8.42 -28.05 4.60
N SER A 318 -8.30 -26.98 5.39
CA SER A 318 -8.47 -25.59 4.98
C SER A 318 -7.29 -25.12 4.16
N LEU A 319 -7.48 -24.08 3.34
CA LEU A 319 -6.36 -23.37 2.70
C LEU A 319 -5.91 -22.19 3.55
N LEU A 320 -4.59 -21.95 3.59
CA LEU A 320 -3.99 -20.75 4.17
C LEU A 320 -3.64 -19.77 3.06
N LEU A 321 -4.28 -18.60 3.09
CA LEU A 321 -3.96 -17.44 2.25
C LEU A 321 -3.11 -16.45 3.04
N VAL A 322 -1.95 -16.10 2.52
CA VAL A 322 -1.18 -14.94 2.97
C VAL A 322 -1.43 -13.78 2.02
N ASP A 323 -1.96 -12.69 2.56
CA ASP A 323 -2.25 -11.47 1.81
C ASP A 323 -1.12 -10.45 2.01
N SER A 324 -0.13 -10.53 1.12
CA SER A 324 1.04 -9.65 1.09
C SER A 324 0.83 -8.39 0.23
N ILE A 325 -0.41 -8.07 -0.13
CA ILE A 325 -0.73 -6.96 -1.04
C ILE A 325 -0.21 -5.61 -0.50
N GLN A 326 -0.38 -5.35 0.78
CA GLN A 326 0.08 -4.09 1.39
C GLN A 326 1.45 -4.22 2.02
N ALA A 327 1.74 -5.33 2.66
CA ALA A 327 3.04 -5.62 3.25
C ALA A 327 4.14 -5.67 2.18
N GLY A 328 4.01 -6.52 1.17
CA GLY A 328 4.95 -6.66 0.05
C GLY A 328 6.41 -6.51 0.48
N PHE A 329 7.19 -5.77 -0.30
CA PHE A 329 8.58 -5.41 0.05
C PHE A 329 8.68 -4.51 1.28
N ARG A 330 7.61 -3.79 1.59
CA ARG A 330 7.54 -2.76 2.63
C ARG A 330 7.78 -3.34 4.02
N GLY A 331 7.30 -4.56 4.29
CA GLY A 331 7.40 -5.17 5.61
C GLY A 331 8.83 -5.44 6.05
N GLN A 332 9.64 -6.11 5.24
CA GLN A 332 11.04 -6.44 5.59
C GLN A 332 11.99 -6.39 4.37
N GLY A 333 11.64 -5.69 3.31
CA GLY A 333 12.42 -5.67 2.08
C GLY A 333 12.26 -6.94 1.23
N CYS A 334 11.33 -7.83 1.57
CA CYS A 334 11.03 -9.08 0.88
C CYS A 334 9.59 -9.07 0.39
N LEU A 335 9.33 -9.67 -0.77
CA LEU A 335 7.99 -9.73 -1.34
C LEU A 335 7.08 -10.69 -0.58
N SER A 336 7.60 -11.83 -0.15
CA SER A 336 6.87 -12.90 0.52
C SER A 336 7.23 -13.02 1.99
N ILE A 337 6.26 -13.47 2.80
CA ILE A 337 6.46 -13.78 4.22
C ILE A 337 7.53 -14.86 4.44
N ILE A 338 7.67 -15.82 3.51
CA ILE A 338 8.63 -16.92 3.62
C ILE A 338 10.10 -16.48 3.59
N ASP A 339 10.34 -15.24 3.14
CA ASP A 339 11.66 -14.62 3.10
C ASP A 339 11.89 -13.62 4.25
N TYR A 340 10.90 -13.45 5.15
CA TYR A 340 11.06 -12.62 6.34
C TYR A 340 12.07 -13.24 7.30
N ASP A 341 12.77 -12.39 8.06
CA ASP A 341 13.70 -12.87 9.07
C ASP A 341 13.00 -13.76 10.11
N GLY A 342 13.55 -14.94 10.33
CA GLY A 342 12.97 -15.99 11.17
C GLY A 342 11.86 -16.83 10.51
N PHE A 343 11.55 -16.63 9.21
CA PHE A 343 10.56 -17.44 8.47
C PHE A 343 11.17 -18.34 7.38
N GLN A 344 12.50 -18.33 7.21
CA GLN A 344 13.17 -19.01 6.09
C GLN A 344 12.94 -20.53 6.05
N ASP A 345 12.62 -21.14 7.17
CA ASP A 345 12.33 -22.57 7.33
C ASP A 345 10.85 -22.89 7.61
N CYS A 346 9.96 -21.87 7.57
CA CYS A 346 8.54 -22.10 7.79
C CYS A 346 7.91 -22.97 6.69
N GLU A 347 6.84 -23.68 7.00
CA GLU A 347 6.05 -24.36 5.97
C GLU A 347 5.32 -23.31 5.13
N VAL A 348 5.39 -23.41 3.80
CA VAL A 348 4.83 -22.43 2.87
C VAL A 348 3.30 -22.39 2.94
N PRO A 349 2.67 -21.21 2.73
CA PRO A 349 1.22 -21.12 2.62
C PRO A 349 0.72 -21.82 1.34
N ASP A 350 -0.56 -22.15 1.28
CA ASP A 350 -1.14 -22.68 0.05
C ASP A 350 -1.21 -21.62 -1.04
N LEU A 351 -1.52 -20.40 -0.64
CA LEU A 351 -1.78 -19.22 -1.48
C LEU A 351 -1.09 -18.01 -0.89
N GLU A 352 -0.41 -17.22 -1.74
CA GLU A 352 0.06 -15.90 -1.36
C GLU A 352 -0.18 -14.91 -2.49
N THR A 353 -0.62 -13.68 -2.15
CA THR A 353 -0.99 -12.68 -3.16
C THR A 353 -0.25 -11.37 -2.99
N TRP A 354 0.13 -10.75 -4.14
CA TRP A 354 0.90 -9.51 -4.22
C TRP A 354 0.27 -8.51 -5.19
N SER A 355 0.40 -7.23 -4.88
CA SER A 355 -0.05 -6.10 -5.72
C SER A 355 0.65 -4.81 -5.27
N LYS A 356 0.02 -3.66 -5.36
CA LYS A 356 0.48 -2.35 -4.84
C LYS A 356 1.94 -2.03 -5.20
N ALA A 357 2.89 -2.18 -4.25
CA ALA A 357 4.29 -1.87 -4.50
C ALA A 357 4.90 -2.65 -5.67
N MET A 358 4.40 -3.86 -5.95
CA MET A 358 4.89 -4.68 -7.06
C MET A 358 4.61 -4.05 -8.44
N ASN A 359 3.62 -3.18 -8.56
CA ASN A 359 3.32 -2.44 -9.80
C ASN A 359 3.66 -0.94 -9.71
N ALA A 360 4.30 -0.52 -8.62
CA ALA A 360 4.69 0.87 -8.37
C ALA A 360 3.53 1.88 -8.45
N GLY A 361 2.28 1.44 -8.35
CA GLY A 361 1.11 2.29 -8.58
C GLY A 361 0.93 2.78 -10.03
N GLN A 362 1.70 2.25 -10.98
CA GLN A 362 1.72 2.74 -12.37
C GLN A 362 0.75 2.00 -13.28
N TYR A 363 0.58 0.69 -13.10
CA TYR A 363 -0.34 -0.10 -13.92
C TYR A 363 -1.07 -1.15 -13.06
N PRO A 364 -2.39 -1.35 -13.25
CA PRO A 364 -3.14 -2.36 -12.51
C PRO A 364 -2.58 -3.77 -12.70
N LEU A 365 -2.15 -4.38 -11.60
CA LEU A 365 -1.65 -5.75 -11.56
C LEU A 365 -1.74 -6.31 -10.15
N SER A 366 -2.16 -7.56 -10.04
CA SER A 366 -1.91 -8.43 -8.89
C SER A 366 -1.49 -9.81 -9.36
N VAL A 367 -0.77 -10.52 -8.51
CA VAL A 367 -0.33 -11.90 -8.77
C VAL A 367 -0.70 -12.76 -7.58
N LEU A 368 -1.24 -13.94 -7.85
CA LEU A 368 -1.45 -15.00 -6.87
C LEU A 368 -0.46 -16.12 -7.15
N GLY A 369 0.35 -16.46 -6.15
CA GLY A 369 1.19 -17.66 -6.12
C GLY A 369 0.45 -18.82 -5.48
N MET A 370 0.56 -19.99 -6.08
CA MET A 370 -0.03 -21.25 -5.63
C MET A 370 1.07 -22.27 -5.37
N ASN A 371 1.09 -22.90 -4.20
CA ASN A 371 1.94 -24.07 -3.96
C ASN A 371 1.45 -25.28 -4.80
N ALA A 372 2.12 -26.41 -4.72
CA ALA A 372 1.74 -27.61 -5.48
C ALA A 372 0.30 -28.04 -5.16
N HIS A 373 -0.08 -28.06 -3.87
CA HIS A 373 -1.41 -28.48 -3.43
C HIS A 373 -2.52 -27.56 -3.97
N ALA A 374 -2.39 -26.25 -3.80
CA ALA A 374 -3.39 -25.31 -4.30
C ALA A 374 -3.48 -25.31 -5.83
N SER A 375 -2.36 -25.59 -6.53
CA SER A 375 -2.33 -25.72 -7.99
C SER A 375 -3.11 -26.93 -8.48
N GLU A 376 -3.10 -28.03 -7.75
CA GLU A 376 -3.88 -29.25 -8.07
C GLU A 376 -5.38 -29.06 -7.86
N ILE A 377 -5.77 -28.18 -6.92
CA ILE A 377 -7.17 -27.85 -6.65
C ILE A 377 -7.77 -26.93 -7.73
N TYR A 378 -6.94 -26.07 -8.34
CA TYR A 378 -7.39 -25.11 -9.33
C TYR A 378 -8.06 -25.79 -10.54
N VAL A 379 -9.25 -25.35 -10.88
CA VAL A 379 -10.01 -25.83 -12.05
C VAL A 379 -10.10 -24.73 -13.12
N THR A 380 -9.72 -25.07 -14.35
CA THR A 380 -9.85 -24.14 -15.48
C THR A 380 -11.32 -23.68 -15.65
N GLY A 381 -11.52 -22.37 -15.78
CA GLY A 381 -12.84 -21.76 -15.98
C GLY A 381 -13.49 -21.21 -14.71
N ILE A 382 -12.91 -21.44 -13.52
CA ILE A 382 -13.44 -20.82 -12.29
C ILE A 382 -13.18 -19.31 -12.21
N TYR A 383 -12.25 -18.79 -13.02
CA TYR A 383 -11.95 -17.37 -13.14
C TYR A 383 -11.60 -17.01 -14.59
N GLY A 384 -11.89 -15.78 -14.99
CA GLY A 384 -11.50 -15.23 -16.28
C GLY A 384 -11.62 -13.71 -16.28
N ASN A 385 -10.67 -13.04 -16.93
CA ASN A 385 -10.68 -11.60 -17.15
C ASN A 385 -9.87 -11.29 -18.41
N THR A 386 -10.43 -10.52 -19.35
CA THR A 386 -9.85 -10.24 -20.67
C THR A 386 -8.66 -9.28 -20.64
N MET A 387 -8.47 -8.54 -19.54
CA MET A 387 -7.40 -7.53 -19.41
C MET A 387 -6.20 -8.01 -18.59
N THR A 388 -6.21 -9.24 -18.08
CA THR A 388 -5.09 -9.81 -17.31
C THR A 388 -3.95 -10.24 -18.23
N THR A 389 -2.77 -10.46 -17.66
CA THR A 389 -1.54 -10.83 -18.39
C THR A 389 -1.14 -9.84 -19.50
N ASN A 390 -1.59 -8.60 -19.41
CA ASN A 390 -1.17 -7.54 -20.32
C ASN A 390 0.36 -7.35 -20.21
N PRO A 391 1.13 -7.49 -21.30
CA PRO A 391 2.58 -7.37 -21.28
C PRO A 391 3.06 -6.08 -20.61
N ARG A 392 2.36 -4.96 -20.80
CA ARG A 392 2.71 -3.68 -20.16
C ARG A 392 2.62 -3.76 -18.62
N ALA A 393 1.61 -4.44 -18.10
CA ALA A 393 1.50 -4.67 -16.66
C ALA A 393 2.61 -5.60 -16.13
N LEU A 394 2.93 -6.65 -16.88
CA LEU A 394 3.96 -7.62 -16.53
C LEU A 394 5.34 -6.97 -16.52
N GLU A 395 5.68 -6.18 -17.55
CA GLU A 395 6.96 -5.46 -17.64
C GLU A 395 7.09 -4.38 -16.54
N THR A 396 5.98 -3.76 -16.14
CA THR A 396 5.96 -2.87 -14.96
C THR A 396 6.44 -3.60 -13.71
N ALA A 397 5.91 -4.79 -13.43
CA ALA A 397 6.33 -5.60 -12.29
C ALA A 397 7.78 -6.10 -12.42
N ILE A 398 8.20 -6.50 -13.61
CA ILE A 398 9.59 -6.90 -13.88
C ILE A 398 10.54 -5.74 -13.55
N ALA A 399 10.24 -4.53 -14.03
CA ALA A 399 11.06 -3.34 -13.76
C ALA A 399 11.13 -3.02 -12.26
N VAL A 400 10.04 -3.19 -11.50
CA VAL A 400 10.07 -3.06 -10.04
C VAL A 400 10.99 -4.11 -9.43
N LEU A 401 10.81 -5.40 -9.77
CA LEU A 401 11.61 -6.50 -9.24
C LEU A 401 13.10 -6.33 -9.54
N ASP A 402 13.44 -5.79 -10.71
CA ASP A 402 14.83 -5.54 -11.11
C ASP A 402 15.50 -4.42 -10.29
N ASN A 403 14.70 -3.50 -9.73
CA ASN A 403 15.20 -2.40 -8.92
C ASN A 403 15.26 -2.71 -7.41
N ILE A 404 14.81 -3.87 -6.95
CA ILE A 404 14.92 -4.30 -5.55
C ILE A 404 16.32 -4.88 -5.29
N THR A 405 17.24 -4.02 -4.92
CA THR A 405 18.63 -4.40 -4.59
C THR A 405 18.80 -4.81 -3.13
N PRO A 406 19.88 -5.52 -2.76
CA PRO A 406 20.20 -5.81 -1.35
C PRO A 406 20.28 -4.55 -0.49
N GLU A 407 20.85 -3.46 -1.02
CA GLU A 407 20.99 -2.18 -0.32
C GLU A 407 19.61 -1.55 -0.06
N LEU A 408 18.69 -1.61 -1.04
CA LEU A 408 17.32 -1.12 -0.88
C LEU A 408 16.55 -1.93 0.16
N ARG A 409 16.70 -3.27 0.16
CA ARG A 409 16.11 -4.13 1.20
C ARG A 409 16.63 -3.75 2.60
N GLN A 410 17.94 -3.49 2.71
CA GLN A 410 18.53 -3.08 3.98
C GLN A 410 18.01 -1.71 4.40
N ASN A 411 17.91 -0.74 3.47
CA ASN A 411 17.33 0.58 3.76
C ASN A 411 15.90 0.48 4.30
N ILE A 412 15.05 -0.38 3.71
CA ILE A 412 13.68 -0.60 4.20
C ILE A 412 13.66 -1.05 5.67
N ARG A 413 14.56 -1.97 6.05
CA ARG A 413 14.67 -2.45 7.42
C ARG A 413 15.20 -1.38 8.37
N ASP A 414 16.32 -0.76 8.03
CA ASP A 414 17.00 0.22 8.88
C ASP A 414 16.15 1.48 9.09
N ARG A 415 15.58 2.02 7.99
CA ARG A 415 14.70 3.19 8.07
C ARG A 415 13.39 2.89 8.76
N GLY A 416 12.87 1.66 8.64
CA GLY A 416 11.70 1.21 9.38
C GLY A 416 11.94 1.21 10.89
N LEU A 417 13.07 0.68 11.35
CA LEU A 417 13.45 0.70 12.76
C LEU A 417 13.62 2.13 13.29
N GLU A 418 14.35 2.97 12.56
CA GLU A 418 14.54 4.39 12.90
C GLU A 418 13.20 5.14 12.98
N PHE A 419 12.29 4.88 12.04
CA PHE A 419 11.00 5.55 12.02
C PHE A 419 10.19 5.21 13.27
N VAL A 420 10.10 3.92 13.61
CA VAL A 420 9.40 3.47 14.83
C VAL A 420 10.05 4.04 16.08
N GLU A 421 11.39 4.09 16.16
CA GLU A 421 12.12 4.71 17.28
C GLU A 421 11.74 6.19 17.44
N LYS A 422 11.76 6.97 16.35
CA LYS A 422 11.39 8.39 16.37
C LYS A 422 9.90 8.61 16.71
N LEU A 423 9.00 7.73 16.28
CA LEU A 423 7.60 7.76 16.70
C LEU A 423 7.43 7.43 18.19
N ASN A 424 8.24 6.53 18.76
CA ASN A 424 8.23 6.26 20.20
C ASN A 424 8.76 7.45 21.02
N ILE A 425 9.71 8.22 20.51
CA ILE A 425 10.13 9.48 21.14
C ILE A 425 8.95 10.47 21.21
N LEU A 426 8.14 10.56 20.14
CA LEU A 426 6.91 11.37 20.21
C LEU A 426 5.91 10.82 21.23
N TYR A 427 5.77 9.51 21.35
CA TYR A 427 4.91 8.90 22.36
C TYR A 427 5.37 9.26 23.78
N GLU A 428 6.68 9.27 24.04
CA GLU A 428 7.24 9.69 25.33
C GLU A 428 7.04 11.19 25.59
N GLU A 429 7.07 12.02 24.55
CA GLU A 429 6.83 13.47 24.62
C GLU A 429 5.36 13.79 24.87
N PHE A 430 4.42 13.00 24.29
CA PHE A 430 2.98 13.25 24.32
C PHE A 430 2.15 12.04 24.80
N PRO A 431 2.45 11.44 25.97
CA PRO A 431 1.81 10.19 26.40
C PRO A 431 0.31 10.33 26.70
N GLU A 432 -0.18 11.56 26.89
CA GLU A 432 -1.61 11.82 27.09
C GLU A 432 -2.42 11.82 25.79
N TYR A 433 -1.77 11.97 24.64
CA TYR A 433 -2.40 12.16 23.35
C TYR A 433 -2.17 10.99 22.39
N ILE A 434 -1.10 10.24 22.55
CA ILE A 434 -0.76 9.07 21.74
C ILE A 434 -1.13 7.82 22.51
N THR A 435 -1.83 6.88 21.87
CA THR A 435 -2.26 5.63 22.51
C THR A 435 -1.41 4.43 22.08
N LYS A 436 -0.81 4.49 20.88
CA LYS A 436 -0.06 3.37 20.34
C LYS A 436 0.91 3.82 19.25
N VAL A 437 2.09 3.22 19.24
CA VAL A 437 3.04 3.29 18.13
C VAL A 437 3.36 1.87 17.70
N GLN A 438 3.36 1.61 16.40
CA GLN A 438 3.79 0.32 15.85
C GLN A 438 4.27 0.46 14.42
N GLY A 439 5.06 -0.52 13.98
CA GLY A 439 5.53 -0.56 12.60
C GLY A 439 6.39 -1.78 12.34
N THR A 440 6.40 -2.19 11.07
CA THR A 440 7.27 -3.25 10.55
C THR A 440 7.79 -2.80 9.20
N GLY A 441 9.10 -2.63 9.12
CA GLY A 441 9.72 -1.97 7.97
C GLY A 441 9.13 -0.59 7.73
N LEU A 442 8.79 -0.27 6.49
CA LEU A 442 8.21 1.01 6.09
C LEU A 442 6.66 0.98 6.03
N LEU A 443 6.03 0.24 6.93
CA LEU A 443 4.62 0.32 7.23
C LEU A 443 4.49 0.62 8.72
N CYS A 444 4.31 1.90 9.06
CA CYS A 444 4.31 2.41 10.43
C CYS A 444 3.02 3.16 10.72
N SER A 445 2.70 3.30 12.00
CA SER A 445 1.56 4.08 12.45
C SER A 445 1.74 4.66 13.84
N ILE A 446 1.05 5.77 14.08
CA ILE A 446 0.87 6.40 15.38
C ILE A 446 -0.63 6.59 15.62
N GLU A 447 -1.16 5.97 16.65
CA GLU A 447 -2.56 6.06 17.03
C GLU A 447 -2.76 7.17 18.07
N LEU A 448 -3.70 8.05 17.79
CA LEU A 448 -4.00 9.23 18.59
C LEU A 448 -5.31 9.05 19.37
N LYS A 449 -5.47 9.77 20.46
CA LYS A 449 -6.72 9.79 21.24
C LYS A 449 -7.85 10.42 20.44
N PRO A 450 -8.91 9.69 20.06
CA PRO A 450 -9.93 10.16 19.13
C PRO A 450 -10.74 11.35 19.66
N ASP A 451 -10.95 11.42 20.97
CA ASP A 451 -11.75 12.48 21.61
C ASP A 451 -11.02 13.85 21.63
N ILE A 452 -9.70 13.85 21.45
CA ILE A 452 -8.85 15.05 21.50
C ILE A 452 -8.25 15.33 20.12
N LEU A 453 -7.74 14.29 19.47
CA LEU A 453 -7.01 14.34 18.21
C LEU A 453 -7.69 13.42 17.18
N PRO A 454 -8.89 13.76 16.67
CA PRO A 454 -9.53 12.98 15.63
C PRO A 454 -8.64 13.01 14.37
N VAL A 455 -8.34 11.83 13.81
CA VAL A 455 -7.52 11.73 12.60
C VAL A 455 -8.35 12.01 11.36
N VAL A 456 -9.59 11.52 11.28
CA VAL A 456 -10.50 11.69 10.14
C VAL A 456 -11.57 12.75 10.43
N GLY A 457 -11.71 13.71 9.52
CA GLY A 457 -12.67 14.82 9.61
C GLY A 457 -12.18 16.00 8.78
N PHE A 458 -13.02 17.01 8.53
CA PHE A 458 -12.61 18.20 7.76
C PHE A 458 -11.57 19.05 8.51
N ASP A 459 -11.72 19.13 9.85
CA ASP A 459 -10.84 19.87 10.75
C ASP A 459 -10.07 18.91 11.65
N ALA A 460 -9.58 17.79 11.09
CA ALA A 460 -8.88 16.73 11.79
C ALA A 460 -7.38 16.73 11.47
N VAL A 461 -6.63 15.87 12.16
CA VAL A 461 -5.16 15.81 12.07
C VAL A 461 -4.69 15.43 10.66
N GLU A 462 -5.33 14.48 9.99
CA GLU A 462 -4.95 14.04 8.64
C GLU A 462 -4.99 15.20 7.61
N PRO A 463 -6.10 15.94 7.40
CA PRO A 463 -6.11 17.07 6.47
C PRO A 463 -5.24 18.25 6.94
N TRP A 464 -5.03 18.41 8.23
CA TRP A 464 -4.08 19.41 8.74
C TRP A 464 -2.64 19.08 8.29
N CYS A 465 -2.19 17.85 8.48
CA CYS A 465 -0.88 17.38 8.02
C CYS A 465 -0.72 17.55 6.51
N ARG A 466 -1.74 17.19 5.72
CA ARG A 466 -1.73 17.34 4.26
C ARG A 466 -1.57 18.79 3.82
N ARG A 467 -2.24 19.74 4.48
CA ARG A 467 -2.06 21.18 4.21
C ARG A 467 -0.68 21.69 4.58
N ARG A 468 0.00 21.05 5.52
CA ARG A 468 1.36 21.36 5.99
C ARG A 468 2.47 20.59 5.24
N GLY A 469 2.13 19.91 4.16
CA GLY A 469 3.12 19.28 3.29
C GLY A 469 3.44 17.84 3.60
N LEU A 470 2.65 17.17 4.45
CA LEU A 470 2.78 15.74 4.71
C LEU A 470 1.60 14.97 4.11
N GLY A 471 1.82 14.29 2.99
CA GLY A 471 0.90 13.30 2.47
C GLY A 471 0.86 12.10 3.45
N VAL A 472 -0.30 11.88 4.08
CA VAL A 472 -0.51 10.82 5.07
C VAL A 472 -1.95 10.32 4.96
N ILE A 473 -2.22 9.09 5.39
CA ILE A 473 -3.56 8.50 5.42
C ILE A 473 -3.88 7.94 6.80
N HIS A 474 -5.17 7.85 7.08
CA HIS A 474 -5.65 7.20 8.29
C HIS A 474 -5.56 5.67 8.22
N GLY A 475 -5.65 5.02 9.37
CA GLY A 475 -5.77 3.58 9.56
C GLY A 475 -6.13 3.24 10.98
N GLY A 476 -6.35 1.94 11.26
CA GLY A 476 -6.72 1.50 12.61
C GLY A 476 -7.97 2.18 13.14
N LYS A 477 -8.04 2.33 14.46
CA LYS A 477 -9.15 3.01 15.12
C LYS A 477 -9.10 4.53 14.92
N ASN A 478 -7.93 5.13 15.07
CA ASN A 478 -7.68 6.57 14.93
C ASN A 478 -6.18 6.84 14.76
N ALA A 479 -5.55 6.26 13.73
CA ALA A 479 -4.12 6.36 13.53
C ALA A 479 -3.76 7.10 12.24
N LEU A 480 -2.65 7.83 12.26
CA LEU A 480 -1.91 8.21 11.07
C LEU A 480 -1.07 7.00 10.63
N ARG A 481 -1.19 6.62 9.36
CA ARG A 481 -0.48 5.50 8.75
C ARG A 481 0.50 6.02 7.71
N PHE A 482 1.73 5.54 7.79
CA PHE A 482 2.84 5.93 6.93
C PHE A 482 3.26 4.76 6.05
N THR A 483 3.35 5.02 4.76
CA THR A 483 3.84 4.08 3.74
C THR A 483 4.78 4.79 2.78
N PRO A 484 5.92 5.33 3.26
CA PRO A 484 6.84 6.12 2.45
C PRO A 484 7.48 5.28 1.34
N HIS A 485 8.21 5.95 0.44
CA HIS A 485 9.01 5.27 -0.58
C HIS A 485 10.18 4.50 0.04
N PHE A 486 10.71 3.50 -0.68
CA PHE A 486 11.72 2.58 -0.15
C PHE A 486 13.11 3.20 0.02
N GLU A 487 13.41 4.29 -0.70
CA GLU A 487 14.68 5.02 -0.61
C GLU A 487 14.64 6.15 0.44
N ILE A 488 13.67 6.14 1.35
CA ILE A 488 13.51 7.19 2.37
C ILE A 488 14.81 7.39 3.17
N THR A 489 15.14 8.64 3.49
CA THR A 489 16.31 9.03 4.26
C THR A 489 15.96 9.41 5.71
N SER A 490 16.98 9.55 6.56
CA SER A 490 16.81 10.03 7.93
C SER A 490 16.22 11.45 7.98
N GLU A 491 16.69 12.33 7.08
CA GLU A 491 16.22 13.71 6.99
C GLU A 491 14.74 13.78 6.60
N GLU A 492 14.28 12.88 5.72
CA GLU A 492 12.87 12.78 5.36
C GLU A 492 12.02 12.26 6.53
N ILE A 493 12.54 11.32 7.32
CA ILE A 493 11.88 10.85 8.54
C ILE A 493 11.79 12.01 9.55
N ASP A 494 12.86 12.80 9.73
CA ASP A 494 12.85 13.97 10.62
C ASP A 494 11.81 15.00 10.22
N LEU A 495 11.64 15.26 8.92
CA LEU A 495 10.58 16.11 8.39
C LEU A 495 9.18 15.57 8.77
N ILE A 496 8.94 14.28 8.57
CA ILE A 496 7.65 13.65 8.90
C ILE A 496 7.36 13.80 10.40
N ILE A 497 8.33 13.47 11.25
CA ILE A 497 8.20 13.55 12.72
C ILE A 497 7.95 15.00 13.16
N SER A 498 8.62 15.99 12.57
CA SER A 498 8.40 17.40 12.85
C SER A 498 6.96 17.82 12.58
N ILE A 499 6.41 17.48 11.40
CA ILE A 499 5.04 17.84 11.02
C ILE A 499 4.01 17.13 11.91
N VAL A 500 4.25 15.87 12.29
CA VAL A 500 3.37 15.14 13.22
C VAL A 500 3.40 15.78 14.60
N ARG A 501 4.59 16.17 15.12
CA ARG A 501 4.73 16.90 16.39
C ARG A 501 3.96 18.22 16.36
N GLU A 502 4.14 19.01 15.29
CA GLU A 502 3.42 20.28 15.11
C GLU A 502 1.89 20.06 15.08
N SER A 503 1.42 18.97 14.49
CA SER A 503 -0.01 18.66 14.46
C SER A 503 -0.55 18.40 15.87
N ILE A 504 0.16 17.64 16.71
CA ILE A 504 -0.25 17.38 18.09
C ILE A 504 -0.33 18.70 18.87
N ILE A 505 0.70 19.53 18.78
CA ILE A 505 0.75 20.84 19.45
C ILE A 505 -0.43 21.73 18.99
N ALA A 506 -0.67 21.82 17.67
CA ALA A 506 -1.71 22.68 17.12
C ALA A 506 -3.15 22.30 17.52
N PHE A 507 -3.39 21.06 17.93
CA PHE A 507 -4.70 20.58 18.38
C PHE A 507 -4.83 20.51 19.91
N THR A 508 -3.74 20.73 20.66
CA THR A 508 -3.72 20.61 22.12
C THR A 508 -3.45 21.93 22.86
N GLU A 509 -2.95 22.95 22.16
CA GLU A 509 -2.81 24.34 22.62
C GLU A 509 -4.01 25.19 22.15
#